data_6ec6ae0007870a122cc3769c76b77cca
#
_entry.id   6ec6ae0007870a122cc3769c76b77cca
#
_cell.length_a   1.000
_cell.length_b   1.000
_cell.length_c   1.000
_cell.angle_alpha   90.00
_cell.angle_beta   90.00
_cell.angle_gamma   90.00
#
_symmetry.space_group_name_H-M   'P 1'
#
loop_
_entity.id
_entity.type
_entity.pdbx_description
1 polymer ?
#
loop_
_entity_poly.entity_id
_entity_poly.type
_entity_poly.pdbx_seq_one_letter_code
_entity_poly.pdbx_strand_id
1 'polypeptide(L)'
;ATQADLASLVELRAYLLDGTTASYSSKTPEDAARWRAAYRTWLSSRLSESDCVQILAAEHKESGQVLGCATAIIDQRAPAPGCLNGLSGWVQSVVVEPQWRGRGIARQLMQHLLRWFANRGVGCVVLQSTAAAGTLYQNLGFIASDERLLIRQEASA
;
A
#
# COMPACT_ATOMS: atom_id res chain seq x y z
N ALA A 1 4.59 -0.17 -11.81
CA ALA A 1 3.27 -0.51 -12.39
C ALA A 1 2.92 0.47 -13.50
N THR A 2 2.11 0.03 -14.43
CA THR A 2 1.66 0.76 -15.62
C THR A 2 0.13 0.69 -15.75
N GLN A 3 -0.44 1.39 -16.73
CA GLN A 3 -1.89 1.31 -17.04
C GLN A 3 -2.32 -0.13 -17.43
N ALA A 4 -1.42 -0.94 -17.98
CA ALA A 4 -1.71 -2.34 -18.31
C ALA A 4 -1.98 -3.20 -17.07
N ASP A 5 -1.42 -2.83 -15.92
CA ASP A 5 -1.53 -3.58 -14.66
C ASP A 5 -2.81 -3.26 -13.87
N LEU A 6 -3.59 -2.29 -14.31
CA LEU A 6 -4.72 -1.71 -13.59
C LEU A 6 -5.72 -2.76 -13.10
N ALA A 7 -6.11 -3.70 -13.95
CA ALA A 7 -7.03 -4.78 -13.58
C ALA A 7 -6.43 -5.68 -12.48
N SER A 8 -5.18 -6.11 -12.64
CA SER A 8 -4.46 -6.94 -11.68
C SER A 8 -4.27 -6.26 -10.33
N LEU A 9 -3.98 -4.95 -10.32
CA LEU A 9 -3.84 -4.16 -9.10
C LEU A 9 -5.16 -4.06 -8.32
N VAL A 10 -6.29 -3.94 -9.01
CA VAL A 10 -7.63 -3.94 -8.39
C VAL A 10 -7.93 -5.30 -7.75
N GLU A 11 -7.66 -6.40 -8.47
CA GLU A 11 -7.88 -7.76 -7.95
C GLU A 11 -6.94 -8.09 -6.77
N LEU A 12 -5.68 -7.69 -6.84
CA LEU A 12 -4.75 -7.86 -5.71
C LEU A 12 -5.26 -7.14 -4.46
N ARG A 13 -5.75 -5.90 -4.60
CA ARG A 13 -6.28 -5.15 -3.45
C ARG A 13 -7.52 -5.81 -2.84
N ALA A 14 -8.29 -6.56 -3.62
CA ALA A 14 -9.45 -7.30 -3.13
C ALA A 14 -9.08 -8.29 -2.01
N TYR A 15 -7.89 -8.89 -2.04
CA TYR A 15 -7.40 -9.75 -0.95
C TYR A 15 -7.28 -9.03 0.42
N LEU A 16 -7.21 -7.71 0.43
CA LEU A 16 -7.19 -6.91 1.66
C LEU A 16 -8.59 -6.43 2.08
N LEU A 17 -9.47 -6.18 1.10
CA LEU A 17 -10.69 -5.43 1.33
C LEU A 17 -11.96 -6.29 1.29
N ASP A 18 -11.91 -7.47 0.67
CA ASP A 18 -13.08 -8.32 0.56
C ASP A 18 -12.98 -9.54 1.47
N GLY A 19 -14.09 -9.86 2.14
CA GLY A 19 -14.19 -11.04 3.00
C GLY A 19 -13.26 -11.06 4.21
N THR A 20 -12.70 -9.92 4.60
CA THR A 20 -11.81 -9.80 5.78
C THR A 20 -12.56 -9.21 6.98
N THR A 21 -12.02 -9.39 8.17
CA THR A 21 -12.55 -8.81 9.42
C THR A 21 -12.03 -7.39 9.69
N ALA A 22 -11.23 -6.83 8.78
CA ALA A 22 -10.70 -5.49 8.94
C ALA A 22 -11.81 -4.43 8.95
N SER A 23 -11.63 -3.36 9.72
CA SER A 23 -12.61 -2.27 9.83
C SER A 23 -12.90 -1.57 8.50
N TYR A 24 -11.96 -1.62 7.57
CA TYR A 24 -12.03 -1.02 6.24
C TYR A 24 -12.47 -2.01 5.14
N SER A 25 -12.86 -3.25 5.50
CA SER A 25 -13.31 -4.22 4.50
C SER A 25 -14.72 -3.92 4.00
N SER A 26 -14.99 -4.26 2.73
CA SER A 26 -16.33 -4.19 2.15
C SER A 26 -17.30 -5.10 2.91
N LYS A 27 -18.50 -4.63 3.14
CA LYS A 27 -19.53 -5.36 3.89
C LYS A 27 -20.56 -6.02 2.97
N THR A 28 -20.74 -5.47 1.78
CA THR A 28 -21.70 -5.94 0.78
C THR A 28 -21.05 -6.04 -0.60
N PRO A 29 -21.64 -6.77 -1.55
CA PRO A 29 -21.20 -6.78 -2.94
C PRO A 29 -21.22 -5.38 -3.59
N GLU A 30 -22.17 -4.54 -3.21
CA GLU A 30 -22.29 -3.16 -3.68
C GLU A 30 -21.12 -2.31 -3.19
N ASP A 31 -20.74 -2.44 -1.91
CA ASP A 31 -19.56 -1.78 -1.35
C ASP A 31 -18.30 -2.23 -2.11
N ALA A 32 -18.20 -3.54 -2.38
CA ALA A 32 -17.09 -4.10 -3.14
C ALA A 32 -17.01 -3.52 -4.57
N ALA A 33 -18.14 -3.37 -5.24
CA ALA A 33 -18.18 -2.77 -6.57
C ALA A 33 -17.80 -1.28 -6.55
N ARG A 34 -18.29 -0.52 -5.56
CA ARG A 34 -18.01 0.91 -5.38
C ARG A 34 -16.53 1.17 -5.15
N TRP A 35 -15.88 0.48 -4.19
CA TRP A 35 -14.47 0.72 -3.93
C TRP A 35 -13.58 0.30 -5.12
N ARG A 36 -13.92 -0.79 -5.82
CA ARG A 36 -13.18 -1.20 -7.03
C ARG A 36 -13.25 -0.13 -8.13
N ALA A 37 -14.43 0.44 -8.37
CA ALA A 37 -14.60 1.52 -9.34
C ALA A 37 -13.79 2.76 -8.94
N ALA A 38 -13.90 3.19 -7.69
CA ALA A 38 -13.16 4.33 -7.15
C ALA A 38 -11.63 4.11 -7.22
N TYR A 39 -11.17 2.91 -6.84
CA TYR A 39 -9.75 2.58 -6.88
C TYR A 39 -9.22 2.53 -8.31
N ARG A 40 -9.99 1.99 -9.26
CA ARG A 40 -9.63 2.01 -10.68
C ARG A 40 -9.45 3.44 -11.20
N THR A 41 -10.37 4.33 -10.89
CA THR A 41 -10.26 5.77 -11.24
C THR A 41 -9.02 6.40 -10.60
N TRP A 42 -8.79 6.14 -9.32
CA TRP A 42 -7.61 6.65 -8.61
C TRP A 42 -6.30 6.13 -9.23
N LEU A 43 -6.19 4.83 -9.50
CA LEU A 43 -5.04 4.22 -10.16
C LEU A 43 -4.76 4.88 -11.51
N SER A 44 -5.79 5.02 -12.35
CA SER A 44 -5.64 5.62 -13.68
C SER A 44 -5.05 7.02 -13.62
N SER A 45 -5.38 7.79 -12.58
CA SER A 45 -4.84 9.14 -12.38
C SER A 45 -3.44 9.16 -11.77
N ARG A 46 -2.99 8.08 -11.10
CA ARG A 46 -1.71 8.03 -10.37
C ARG A 46 -0.62 7.21 -11.05
N LEU A 47 -0.98 6.34 -11.98
CA LEU A 47 -0.03 5.58 -12.80
C LEU A 47 0.63 6.43 -13.89
N SER A 48 0.10 7.61 -14.18
CA SER A 48 0.81 8.68 -14.86
C SER A 48 1.74 9.34 -13.83
N GLU A 49 2.88 9.83 -14.23
CA GLU A 49 3.93 10.39 -13.36
C GLU A 49 3.38 11.20 -12.17
N SER A 50 3.70 10.73 -10.97
CA SER A 50 3.36 11.41 -9.71
C SER A 50 4.59 11.43 -8.80
N ASP A 51 5.03 12.62 -8.42
CA ASP A 51 6.15 12.78 -7.50
C ASP A 51 5.84 12.29 -6.09
N CYS A 52 4.56 12.28 -5.72
CA CYS A 52 4.11 11.94 -4.36
C CYS A 52 3.54 10.53 -4.22
N VAL A 53 3.39 9.77 -5.32
CA VAL A 53 2.83 8.41 -5.28
C VAL A 53 3.68 7.46 -6.11
N GLN A 54 4.06 6.33 -5.50
CA GLN A 54 4.73 5.23 -6.18
C GLN A 54 3.89 3.96 -6.05
N ILE A 55 3.57 3.35 -7.18
CA ILE A 55 2.88 2.07 -7.24
C ILE A 55 3.81 1.05 -7.88
N LEU A 56 4.13 -0.01 -7.16
CA LEU A 56 4.96 -1.10 -7.64
C LEU A 56 4.11 -2.33 -7.95
N ALA A 57 4.46 -3.02 -9.03
CA ALA A 57 3.97 -4.34 -9.37
C ALA A 57 5.16 -5.32 -9.43
N ALA A 58 5.01 -6.48 -8.84
CA ALA A 58 5.93 -7.58 -9.00
C ALA A 58 5.37 -8.56 -10.04
N GLU A 59 6.11 -8.80 -11.10
CA GLU A 59 5.69 -9.61 -12.24
C GLU A 59 6.45 -10.93 -12.31
N HIS A 60 5.79 -11.97 -12.76
CA HIS A 60 6.41 -13.23 -13.12
C HIS A 60 7.14 -13.09 -14.46
N LYS A 61 8.43 -13.40 -14.48
CA LYS A 61 9.32 -13.11 -15.62
C LYS A 61 8.86 -13.72 -16.95
N GLU A 62 8.30 -14.94 -16.90
CA GLU A 62 7.96 -15.67 -18.12
C GLU A 62 6.56 -15.35 -18.61
N SER A 63 5.60 -15.16 -17.71
CA SER A 63 4.19 -14.97 -18.07
C SER A 63 3.73 -13.51 -18.06
N GLY A 64 4.49 -12.59 -17.44
CA GLY A 64 4.07 -11.21 -17.22
C GLY A 64 2.93 -11.07 -16.19
N GLN A 65 2.52 -12.15 -15.53
CA GLN A 65 1.49 -12.10 -14.51
C GLN A 65 1.92 -11.24 -13.33
N VAL A 66 1.07 -10.32 -12.89
CA VAL A 66 1.29 -9.53 -11.69
C VAL A 66 1.01 -10.37 -10.45
N LEU A 67 2.03 -10.60 -9.64
CA LEU A 67 2.02 -11.50 -8.47
C LEU A 67 1.82 -10.75 -7.15
N GLY A 68 2.06 -9.47 -7.14
CA GLY A 68 1.94 -8.64 -5.96
C GLY A 68 2.13 -7.16 -6.26
N CYS A 69 1.72 -6.33 -5.33
CA CYS A 69 1.86 -4.89 -5.45
C CYS A 69 2.14 -4.23 -4.09
N ALA A 70 2.62 -3.00 -4.16
CA ALA A 70 2.74 -2.12 -3.00
C ALA A 70 2.61 -0.67 -3.44
N THR A 71 1.98 0.16 -2.60
CA THR A 71 1.76 1.58 -2.85
C THR A 71 2.42 2.42 -1.77
N ALA A 72 3.15 3.45 -2.18
CA ALA A 72 3.73 4.47 -1.32
C ALA A 72 3.13 5.84 -1.65
N ILE A 73 2.84 6.62 -0.62
CA ILE A 73 2.34 7.99 -0.74
C ILE A 73 3.22 8.89 0.14
N ILE A 74 3.60 10.05 -0.38
CA ILE A 74 4.29 11.09 0.39
C ILE A 74 3.28 12.17 0.76
N ASP A 75 3.13 12.41 2.06
CA ASP A 75 2.34 13.50 2.61
C ASP A 75 3.28 14.61 3.09
N GLN A 76 2.85 15.85 2.91
CA GLN A 76 3.51 17.00 3.52
C GLN A 76 2.77 17.38 4.79
N ARG A 77 3.48 17.35 5.91
CA ARG A 77 2.96 17.66 7.25
C ARG A 77 3.73 18.80 7.87
N ALA A 78 3.24 19.33 9.00
CA ALA A 78 3.99 20.28 9.79
C ALA A 78 5.33 19.66 10.24
N PRO A 79 6.46 20.37 10.12
CA PRO A 79 7.75 19.90 10.60
C PRO A 79 7.71 19.52 12.08
N ALA A 80 8.39 18.46 12.44
CA ALA A 80 8.49 17.92 13.79
C ALA A 80 9.90 17.38 14.07
N PRO A 81 10.30 17.15 15.32
CA PRO A 81 11.53 16.44 15.63
C PRO A 81 11.59 15.09 14.87
N GLY A 82 12.71 14.85 14.21
CA GLY A 82 12.89 13.66 13.34
C GLY A 82 12.33 13.78 11.91
N CYS A 83 11.56 14.84 11.61
CA CYS A 83 10.99 15.09 10.28
C CYS A 83 10.95 16.60 9.99
N LEU A 84 12.11 17.26 9.92
CA LEU A 84 12.22 18.72 9.81
C LEU A 84 11.72 19.28 8.47
N ASN A 85 11.72 18.49 7.41
CA ASN A 85 11.18 18.88 6.11
C ASN A 85 9.68 18.62 5.98
N GLY A 86 9.06 17.99 6.97
CA GLY A 86 7.63 17.63 6.97
C GLY A 86 7.23 16.52 5.99
N LEU A 87 8.18 15.86 5.30
CA LEU A 87 7.86 14.79 4.37
C LEU A 87 7.66 13.45 5.09
N SER A 88 6.44 12.97 5.13
CA SER A 88 6.04 11.71 5.75
C SER A 88 5.61 10.71 4.68
N GLY A 89 6.13 9.49 4.75
CA GLY A 89 5.75 8.39 3.86
C GLY A 89 4.63 7.53 4.47
N TRP A 90 3.66 7.15 3.66
CA TRP A 90 2.63 6.19 4.02
C TRP A 90 2.68 5.00 3.05
N VAL A 91 2.83 3.78 3.58
CA VAL A 91 2.76 2.55 2.78
C VAL A 91 1.37 1.94 2.88
N GLN A 92 0.80 1.63 1.72
CA GLN A 92 -0.53 1.02 1.58
C GLN A 92 -0.48 -0.18 0.64
N SER A 93 -1.49 -1.04 0.74
CA SER A 93 -1.77 -2.09 -0.25
C SER A 93 -0.57 -3.01 -0.56
N VAL A 94 0.21 -3.38 0.45
CA VAL A 94 1.23 -4.42 0.29
C VAL A 94 0.54 -5.76 0.21
N VAL A 95 0.43 -6.30 -1.00
CA VAL A 95 -0.31 -7.52 -1.29
C VAL A 95 0.52 -8.45 -2.14
N VAL A 96 0.46 -9.73 -1.84
CA VAL A 96 0.99 -10.80 -2.69
C VAL A 96 -0.10 -11.85 -2.87
N GLU A 97 -0.28 -12.30 -4.10
CA GLU A 97 -1.19 -13.38 -4.44
C GLU A 97 -0.96 -14.61 -3.53
N PRO A 98 -2.02 -15.21 -2.97
CA PRO A 98 -1.87 -16.24 -1.92
C PRO A 98 -0.88 -17.36 -2.26
N GLN A 99 -0.93 -17.87 -3.47
CA GLN A 99 -0.07 -18.96 -3.97
C GLN A 99 1.41 -18.56 -4.13
N TRP A 100 1.71 -17.27 -4.11
CA TRP A 100 3.07 -16.72 -4.27
C TRP A 100 3.65 -16.16 -2.97
N ARG A 101 2.92 -16.25 -1.87
CA ARG A 101 3.40 -15.83 -0.55
C ARG A 101 4.57 -16.68 -0.06
N GLY A 102 5.31 -16.17 0.93
CA GLY A 102 6.46 -16.87 1.49
C GLY A 102 7.72 -16.89 0.61
N ARG A 103 7.69 -16.27 -0.58
CA ARG A 103 8.80 -16.24 -1.54
C ARG A 103 9.59 -14.93 -1.56
N GLY A 104 9.41 -14.08 -0.56
CA GLY A 104 10.16 -12.82 -0.42
C GLY A 104 9.65 -11.65 -1.27
N ILE A 105 8.55 -11.80 -2.03
CA ILE A 105 8.02 -10.76 -2.93
C ILE A 105 7.67 -9.48 -2.17
N ALA A 106 6.91 -9.60 -1.06
CA ALA A 106 6.56 -8.44 -0.25
C ALA A 106 7.80 -7.72 0.30
N ARG A 107 8.83 -8.45 0.72
CA ARG A 107 10.10 -7.87 1.18
C ARG A 107 10.77 -7.06 0.07
N GLN A 108 10.83 -7.58 -1.15
CA GLN A 108 11.44 -6.88 -2.29
C GLN A 108 10.65 -5.62 -2.63
N LEU A 109 9.32 -5.69 -2.70
CA LEU A 109 8.45 -4.53 -2.92
C LEU A 109 8.73 -3.44 -1.88
N MET A 110 8.73 -3.81 -0.59
CA MET A 110 9.01 -2.88 0.50
C MET A 110 10.40 -2.25 0.42
N GLN A 111 11.44 -3.03 0.11
CA GLN A 111 12.79 -2.50 -0.04
C GLN A 111 12.88 -1.48 -1.18
N HIS A 112 12.13 -1.68 -2.28
CA HIS A 112 12.06 -0.71 -3.37
C HIS A 112 11.33 0.57 -2.93
N LEU A 113 10.21 0.46 -2.21
CA LEU A 113 9.50 1.63 -1.69
C LEU A 113 10.34 2.42 -0.69
N LEU A 114 11.04 1.74 0.24
CA LEU A 114 11.90 2.41 1.22
C LEU A 114 13.05 3.17 0.54
N ARG A 115 13.67 2.61 -0.50
CA ARG A 115 14.65 3.34 -1.31
C ARG A 115 14.03 4.54 -2.03
N TRP A 116 12.83 4.39 -2.57
CA TRP A 116 12.14 5.49 -3.23
C TRP A 116 11.82 6.64 -2.25
N PHE A 117 11.39 6.34 -1.04
CA PHE A 117 11.22 7.34 0.03
C PHE A 117 12.53 8.02 0.41
N ALA A 118 13.58 7.24 0.64
CA ALA A 118 14.90 7.77 1.01
C ALA A 118 15.44 8.73 -0.06
N ASN A 119 15.32 8.38 -1.34
CA ASN A 119 15.76 9.23 -2.46
C ASN A 119 14.99 10.54 -2.56
N ARG A 120 13.81 10.66 -1.91
CA ARG A 120 12.99 11.87 -1.82
C ARG A 120 13.10 12.60 -0.50
N GLY A 121 14.02 12.19 0.36
CA GLY A 121 14.26 12.82 1.65
C GLY A 121 13.16 12.57 2.68
N VAL A 122 12.35 11.53 2.50
CA VAL A 122 11.32 11.15 3.47
C VAL A 122 12.01 10.49 4.67
N GLY A 123 11.95 11.15 5.83
CA GLY A 123 12.61 10.69 7.07
C GLY A 123 11.76 9.75 7.93
N CYS A 124 10.45 9.80 7.78
CA CYS A 124 9.51 8.98 8.56
C CYS A 124 8.56 8.25 7.64
N VAL A 125 8.49 6.92 7.75
CA VAL A 125 7.58 6.09 6.98
C VAL A 125 6.68 5.32 7.93
N VAL A 126 5.36 5.37 7.71
CA VAL A 126 4.35 4.69 8.52
C VAL A 126 3.55 3.70 7.68
N LEU A 127 3.05 2.68 8.34
CA LEU A 127 2.12 1.71 7.77
C LEU A 127 1.22 1.10 8.86
N GLN A 128 0.11 0.53 8.43
CA GLN A 128 -0.70 -0.34 9.27
C GLN A 128 -0.45 -1.79 8.87
N SER A 129 -0.19 -2.64 9.85
CA SER A 129 0.14 -4.04 9.64
C SER A 129 -0.94 -4.96 10.22
N THR A 130 -1.21 -6.06 9.52
CA THR A 130 -1.88 -7.20 10.15
C THR A 130 -0.89 -7.94 11.05
N ALA A 131 -1.40 -8.67 12.04
CA ALA A 131 -0.55 -9.47 12.93
C ALA A 131 0.37 -10.45 12.15
N ALA A 132 -0.14 -11.05 11.07
CA ALA A 132 0.61 -11.99 10.24
C ALA A 132 1.80 -11.35 9.49
N ALA A 133 1.75 -10.05 9.21
CA ALA A 133 2.80 -9.32 8.49
C ALA A 133 3.82 -8.64 9.43
N GLY A 134 3.60 -8.64 10.74
CA GLY A 134 4.42 -7.90 11.71
C GLY A 134 5.91 -8.23 11.62
N THR A 135 6.28 -9.51 11.56
CA THR A 135 7.68 -9.95 11.45
C THR A 135 8.38 -9.42 10.19
N LEU A 136 7.66 -9.33 9.05
CA LEU A 136 8.21 -8.76 7.83
C LEU A 136 8.65 -7.32 8.07
N TYR A 137 7.78 -6.50 8.65
CA TYR A 137 8.05 -5.08 8.86
C TYR A 137 9.10 -4.83 9.95
N GLN A 138 9.08 -5.60 11.03
CA GLN A 138 10.15 -5.56 12.04
C GLN A 138 11.53 -5.84 11.43
N ASN A 139 11.64 -6.85 10.56
CA ASN A 139 12.88 -7.17 9.83
C ASN A 139 13.29 -6.08 8.82
N LEU A 140 12.43 -5.15 8.50
CA LEU A 140 12.70 -3.98 7.67
C LEU A 140 12.93 -2.70 8.47
N GLY A 141 13.02 -2.82 9.82
CA GLY A 141 13.33 -1.72 10.72
C GLY A 141 12.11 -0.93 11.21
N PHE A 142 10.88 -1.38 10.92
CA PHE A 142 9.69 -0.77 11.51
C PHE A 142 9.55 -1.18 12.97
N ILE A 143 9.21 -0.23 13.80
CA ILE A 143 8.91 -0.41 15.23
C ILE A 143 7.43 -0.11 15.49
N ALA A 144 6.87 -0.75 16.50
CA ALA A 144 5.52 -0.40 16.94
C ALA A 144 5.54 1.02 17.54
N SER A 145 4.52 1.82 17.21
CA SER A 145 4.28 3.08 17.89
C SER A 145 3.47 2.85 19.16
N ASP A 146 3.78 3.60 20.20
CA ASP A 146 2.98 3.63 21.44
C ASP A 146 1.67 4.43 21.25
N GLU A 147 1.57 5.18 20.16
CA GLU A 147 0.39 5.96 19.81
C GLU A 147 -0.67 5.08 19.15
N ARG A 148 -1.92 5.25 19.59
CA ARG A 148 -3.04 4.51 19.02
C ARG A 148 -3.55 5.18 17.77
N LEU A 149 -3.77 4.40 16.72
CA LEU A 149 -4.54 4.85 15.55
C LEU A 149 -6.03 4.91 15.95
N LEU A 150 -6.62 6.10 15.83
CA LEU A 150 -8.06 6.32 16.01
C LEU A 150 -8.69 6.60 14.65
N ILE A 151 -9.77 5.89 14.33
CA ILE A 151 -10.48 6.01 13.05
C ILE A 151 -11.90 6.50 13.33
N ARG A 152 -12.29 7.60 12.69
CA ARG A 152 -13.69 8.02 12.58
C ARG A 152 -14.12 7.86 11.12
N GLN A 153 -15.13 7.04 10.89
CA GLN A 153 -15.76 6.89 9.58
C GLN A 153 -17.11 7.57 9.61
N GLU A 154 -17.38 8.44 8.66
CA GLU A 154 -18.73 8.98 8.43
C GLU A 154 -19.42 8.08 7.41
N ALA A 155 -20.71 7.85 7.61
CA ALA A 155 -21.52 7.13 6.63
C ALA A 155 -21.43 7.89 5.30
N SER A 156 -20.94 7.23 4.25
CA SER A 156 -20.98 7.80 2.91
C SER A 156 -22.43 8.03 2.51
N ALA A 157 -22.77 9.28 2.22
CA ALA A 157 -24.07 9.63 1.68
C ALA A 157 -24.32 8.95 0.32
#